data_08c840d807d168a0fca72278571c3a63
#
_entry.id   08c840d807d168a0fca72278571c3a63
#
_cell.length_a   1.000
_cell.length_b   1.000
_cell.length_c   1.000
_cell.angle_alpha   90.00
_cell.angle_beta   90.00
_cell.angle_gamma   90.00
#
_symmetry.space_group_name_H-M   'P 1'
#
loop_
_entity.id
_entity.type
_entity.pdbx_description
1 polymer ?
#
loop_
_entity_poly.entity_id
_entity_poly.type
_entity_poly.pdbx_seq_one_letter_code
_entity_poly.pdbx_strand_id
1 'polypeptide(L)'
;MLIVLIACTAPSEPPPSAATQPPAELRIGDVLIRATALSAAKLSPAMAARHGVERDAGTVVLIVGLRRGPVAQEISLPGQVRAEAIDLLGNRESIPLRLVRDGEFIDYVGTARISTPDTLRFVITAKPEGAPSATLRFHRDFFPAR
;
A
#
# COMPACT_ATOMS: atom_id res chain seq x y z
N MET A 1 8.18 31.16 54.21
CA MET A 1 8.11 31.39 52.78
C MET A 1 8.31 30.03 52.12
N LEU A 2 7.21 29.41 51.69
CA LEU A 2 7.18 28.02 51.18
C LEU A 2 7.11 28.10 49.65
N ILE A 3 8.18 27.64 48.96
CA ILE A 3 8.25 27.59 47.49
C ILE A 3 7.69 26.25 47.10
N VAL A 4 6.49 26.26 46.48
CA VAL A 4 5.88 25.06 45.85
C VAL A 4 6.44 24.95 44.42
N LEU A 5 7.33 23.99 44.20
CA LEU A 5 7.73 23.59 42.84
C LEU A 5 6.63 22.77 42.23
N ILE A 6 5.94 23.35 41.25
CA ILE A 6 4.99 22.62 40.40
C ILE A 6 5.81 21.95 39.31
N ALA A 7 5.99 20.64 39.43
CA ALA A 7 6.55 19.84 38.36
C ALA A 7 5.50 19.68 37.24
N CYS A 8 5.69 20.37 36.11
CA CYS A 8 4.94 20.12 34.90
C CYS A 8 5.39 18.76 34.33
N THR A 9 4.58 17.74 34.58
CA THR A 9 4.71 16.47 33.87
C THR A 9 4.12 16.68 32.48
N ALA A 10 4.96 16.79 31.46
CA ALA A 10 4.50 16.75 30.08
C ALA A 10 3.88 15.37 29.79
N PRO A 11 2.71 15.30 29.16
CA PRO A 11 2.16 14.01 28.76
C PRO A 11 3.13 13.35 27.75
N SER A 12 3.58 12.15 28.07
CA SER A 12 4.38 11.35 27.15
C SER A 12 3.50 11.01 25.98
N GLU A 13 3.84 11.55 24.81
CA GLU A 13 3.20 11.16 23.55
C GLU A 13 3.48 9.67 23.34
N PRO A 14 2.46 8.83 23.10
CA PRO A 14 2.68 7.42 22.84
C PRO A 14 3.62 7.28 21.64
N PRO A 15 4.57 6.33 21.67
CA PRO A 15 5.43 6.12 20.51
C PRO A 15 4.53 5.86 19.29
N PRO A 16 4.90 6.41 18.11
CA PRO A 16 4.13 6.14 16.91
C PRO A 16 4.04 4.63 16.77
N SER A 17 2.87 4.11 16.99
CA SER A 17 2.50 2.74 16.63
C SER A 17 3.09 2.49 15.26
N ALA A 18 3.76 1.35 15.04
CA ALA A 18 4.35 1.01 13.74
C ALA A 18 3.30 1.29 12.66
N ALA A 19 3.28 2.52 12.20
CA ALA A 19 2.19 3.07 11.46
C ALA A 19 2.12 2.33 10.15
N THR A 20 0.98 1.74 9.85
CA THR A 20 0.63 1.34 8.50
C THR A 20 1.01 2.50 7.59
N GLN A 21 2.03 2.32 6.76
CA GLN A 21 2.48 3.38 5.87
C GLN A 21 1.30 3.79 4.99
N PRO A 22 1.05 5.10 4.81
CA PRO A 22 -0.06 5.55 3.99
C PRO A 22 0.08 5.03 2.56
N PRO A 23 -1.03 4.81 1.84
CA PRO A 23 -0.98 4.43 0.44
C PRO A 23 -0.19 5.45 -0.38
N ALA A 24 0.52 4.96 -1.39
CA ALA A 24 1.08 5.84 -2.41
C ALA A 24 -0.02 6.28 -3.36
N GLU A 25 -0.03 7.54 -3.74
CA GLU A 25 -1.09 8.11 -4.56
C GLU A 25 -0.52 8.97 -5.69
N LEU A 26 -1.16 8.91 -6.85
CA LEU A 26 -0.91 9.80 -7.98
C LEU A 26 -2.25 10.26 -8.51
N ARG A 27 -2.46 11.57 -8.51
CA ARG A 27 -3.68 12.19 -9.04
C ARG A 27 -3.41 12.80 -10.42
N ILE A 28 -4.29 12.48 -11.36
CA ILE A 28 -4.27 13.02 -12.71
C ILE A 28 -5.68 13.54 -13.00
N GLY A 29 -5.85 14.86 -12.94
CA GLY A 29 -7.19 15.45 -13.02
C GLY A 29 -8.08 14.93 -11.89
N ASP A 30 -9.21 14.33 -12.24
CA ASP A 30 -10.15 13.72 -11.28
C ASP A 30 -9.90 12.22 -11.03
N VAL A 31 -8.85 11.66 -11.63
CA VAL A 31 -8.47 10.26 -11.47
C VAL A 31 -7.37 10.11 -10.44
N LEU A 32 -7.51 9.16 -9.55
CA LEU A 32 -6.53 8.79 -8.53
C LEU A 32 -6.06 7.36 -8.73
N ILE A 33 -4.76 7.19 -8.81
CA ILE A 33 -4.11 5.88 -8.73
C ILE A 33 -3.61 5.74 -7.29
N ARG A 34 -4.09 4.73 -6.59
CA ARG A 34 -3.71 4.45 -5.20
C ARG A 34 -3.09 3.06 -5.12
N ALA A 35 -1.94 2.96 -4.48
CA ALA A 35 -1.25 1.70 -4.31
C ALA A 35 -0.85 1.48 -2.85
N THR A 36 -1.10 0.29 -2.36
CA THR A 36 -0.71 -0.15 -1.02
C THR A 36 0.14 -1.40 -1.14
N ALA A 37 1.29 -1.41 -0.49
CA ALA A 37 2.15 -2.57 -0.41
C ALA A 37 2.43 -2.87 1.07
N LEU A 38 2.17 -4.10 1.48
CA LEU A 38 2.35 -4.52 2.87
C LEU A 38 2.72 -6.01 2.95
N SER A 39 3.31 -6.41 4.08
CA SER A 39 3.52 -7.83 4.36
C SER A 39 2.19 -8.57 4.43
N ALA A 40 2.09 -9.71 3.76
CA ALA A 40 0.90 -10.56 3.81
C ALA A 40 0.58 -11.03 5.23
N ALA A 41 1.60 -11.15 6.09
CA ALA A 41 1.41 -11.49 7.50
C ALA A 41 0.62 -10.42 8.29
N LYS A 42 0.59 -9.19 7.81
CA LYS A 42 -0.15 -8.08 8.43
C LYS A 42 -1.59 -7.97 7.98
N LEU A 43 -2.01 -8.74 6.98
CA LEU A 43 -3.41 -8.77 6.58
C LEU A 43 -4.25 -9.42 7.67
N SER A 44 -5.46 -8.90 7.89
CA SER A 44 -6.45 -9.62 8.67
C SER A 44 -6.88 -10.89 7.93
N PRO A 45 -7.36 -11.93 8.63
CA PRO A 45 -7.86 -13.14 7.96
C PRO A 45 -8.95 -12.83 6.93
N ALA A 46 -9.82 -11.87 7.21
CA ALA A 46 -10.89 -11.46 6.31
C ALA A 46 -10.33 -10.80 5.03
N MET A 47 -9.35 -9.91 5.17
CA MET A 47 -8.70 -9.28 4.01
C MET A 47 -7.90 -10.28 3.19
N ALA A 48 -7.18 -11.17 3.84
CA ALA A 48 -6.43 -12.22 3.16
C ALA A 48 -7.36 -13.12 2.33
N ALA A 49 -8.49 -13.52 2.90
CA ALA A 49 -9.49 -14.32 2.19
C ALA A 49 -10.11 -13.54 1.01
N ARG A 50 -10.45 -12.27 1.22
CA ARG A 50 -11.03 -11.41 0.17
C ARG A 50 -10.09 -11.25 -1.01
N HIS A 51 -8.82 -11.06 -0.76
CA HIS A 51 -7.81 -10.90 -1.81
C HIS A 51 -7.23 -12.23 -2.29
N GLY A 52 -7.61 -13.35 -1.68
CA GLY A 52 -7.10 -14.67 -2.04
C GLY A 52 -5.61 -14.84 -1.80
N VAL A 53 -5.11 -14.25 -0.73
CA VAL A 53 -3.68 -14.24 -0.37
C VAL A 53 -3.47 -15.01 0.92
N GLU A 54 -2.45 -15.84 0.96
CA GLU A 54 -2.02 -16.50 2.19
C GLU A 54 -1.25 -15.53 3.08
N ARG A 55 -1.50 -15.60 4.38
CA ARG A 55 -0.78 -14.79 5.37
C ARG A 55 0.59 -15.40 5.63
N ASP A 56 1.61 -14.77 5.07
CA ASP A 56 3.00 -15.24 5.10
C ASP A 56 3.96 -14.06 5.23
N ALA A 57 4.94 -14.16 6.11
CA ALA A 57 5.94 -13.13 6.33
C ALA A 57 6.93 -12.96 5.16
N GLY A 58 7.07 -13.97 4.31
CA GLY A 58 7.92 -13.91 3.11
C GLY A 58 7.21 -13.43 1.86
N THR A 59 5.98 -12.91 1.99
CA THR A 59 5.16 -12.43 0.88
C THR A 59 4.74 -10.99 1.12
N VAL A 60 4.89 -10.17 0.09
CA VAL A 60 4.38 -8.80 0.03
C VAL A 60 3.16 -8.77 -0.86
N VAL A 61 2.11 -8.13 -0.42
CA VAL A 61 0.88 -7.91 -1.20
C VAL A 61 0.90 -6.50 -1.73
N LEU A 62 0.65 -6.36 -3.03
CA LEU A 62 0.42 -5.09 -3.69
C LEU A 62 -1.05 -4.99 -4.09
N ILE A 63 -1.69 -3.91 -3.67
CA ILE A 63 -3.09 -3.60 -3.98
C ILE A 63 -3.13 -2.26 -4.70
N VAL A 64 -3.65 -2.25 -5.92
CA VAL A 64 -3.76 -1.04 -6.74
C VAL A 64 -5.22 -0.77 -7.04
N GLY A 65 -5.67 0.44 -6.71
CA GLY A 65 -7.01 0.93 -7.02
C GLY A 65 -6.96 2.12 -7.97
N LEU A 66 -7.86 2.12 -8.93
CA LEU A 66 -8.12 3.26 -9.83
C LEU A 66 -9.45 3.87 -9.44
N ARG A 67 -9.44 5.16 -9.14
CA ARG A 67 -10.62 5.87 -8.61
C ARG A 67 -10.86 7.16 -9.39
N ARG A 68 -12.10 7.61 -9.42
CA ARG A 68 -12.50 8.92 -9.98
C ARG A 68 -13.38 9.63 -8.97
N GLY A 69 -13.22 10.94 -8.88
CA GLY A 69 -14.04 11.82 -8.08
C GLY A 69 -13.43 12.21 -6.74
N PRO A 70 -14.16 13.02 -5.96
CA PRO A 70 -13.70 13.44 -4.63
C PRO A 70 -13.71 12.26 -3.65
N VAL A 71 -12.85 12.32 -2.64
CA VAL A 71 -12.61 11.22 -1.68
C VAL A 71 -13.89 10.63 -1.09
N ALA A 72 -14.90 11.47 -0.80
CA ALA A 72 -16.17 11.01 -0.22
C ALA A 72 -17.11 10.34 -1.23
N GLN A 73 -16.84 10.45 -2.52
CA GLN A 73 -17.71 9.99 -3.61
C GLN A 73 -16.92 9.27 -4.71
N GLU A 74 -15.84 8.62 -4.32
CA GLU A 74 -15.00 7.92 -5.29
C GLU A 74 -15.76 6.76 -5.94
N ILE A 75 -15.59 6.63 -7.24
CA ILE A 75 -16.01 5.46 -8.01
C ILE A 75 -14.79 4.70 -8.50
N SER A 76 -14.88 3.38 -8.54
CA SER A 76 -13.85 2.55 -9.13
C SER A 76 -13.88 2.64 -10.65
N LEU A 77 -12.69 2.72 -11.24
CA LEU A 77 -12.51 2.63 -12.68
C LEU A 77 -11.84 1.32 -13.04
N PRO A 78 -12.29 0.64 -14.09
CA PRO A 78 -11.50 -0.41 -14.71
C PRO A 78 -10.34 0.21 -15.48
N GLY A 79 -9.34 -0.59 -15.79
CA GLY A 79 -8.19 -0.15 -16.57
C GLY A 79 -7.17 -1.25 -16.74
N GLN A 80 -6.06 -0.90 -17.35
CA GLN A 80 -4.91 -1.76 -17.47
C GLN A 80 -3.88 -1.35 -16.42
N VAL A 81 -3.40 -2.32 -15.64
CA VAL A 81 -2.41 -2.07 -14.58
C VAL A 81 -1.28 -3.08 -14.72
N ARG A 82 -0.05 -2.59 -14.70
CA ARG A 82 1.17 -3.39 -14.64
C ARG A 82 2.00 -2.97 -13.45
N ALA A 83 2.67 -3.91 -12.83
CA ALA A 83 3.50 -3.64 -11.67
C ALA A 83 4.81 -4.42 -11.73
N GLU A 84 5.86 -3.79 -11.25
CA GLU A 84 7.18 -4.38 -11.02
C GLU A 84 7.63 -4.06 -9.59
N ALA A 85 8.38 -4.98 -9.00
CA ALA A 85 9.15 -4.74 -7.79
C ALA A 85 10.64 -4.83 -8.08
N ILE A 86 11.41 -3.94 -7.49
CA ILE A 86 12.86 -3.89 -7.64
C ILE A 86 13.48 -3.91 -6.24
N ASP A 87 14.31 -4.91 -5.96
CA ASP A 87 14.98 -5.03 -4.68
C ASP A 87 16.22 -4.13 -4.58
N LEU A 88 16.88 -4.13 -3.41
CA LEU A 88 18.08 -3.32 -3.18
C LEU A 88 19.28 -3.74 -4.05
N LEU A 89 19.28 -4.96 -4.56
CA LEU A 89 20.32 -5.45 -5.47
C LEU A 89 20.03 -5.11 -6.93
N GLY A 90 18.88 -4.49 -7.23
CA GLY A 90 18.47 -4.13 -8.57
C GLY A 90 17.75 -5.25 -9.33
N ASN A 91 17.43 -6.36 -8.67
CA ASN A 91 16.65 -7.43 -9.30
C ASN A 91 15.22 -6.96 -9.51
N ARG A 92 14.73 -7.18 -10.73
CA ARG A 92 13.35 -6.82 -11.12
C ARG A 92 12.48 -8.05 -11.18
N GLU A 93 11.29 -7.93 -10.63
CA GLU A 93 10.25 -8.95 -10.69
C GLU A 93 8.96 -8.33 -11.18
N SER A 94 8.38 -8.88 -12.23
CA SER A 94 7.02 -8.52 -12.63
C SER A 94 6.04 -9.10 -11.64
N ILE A 95 5.08 -8.29 -11.20
CA ILE A 95 4.02 -8.72 -10.29
C ILE A 95 2.75 -8.94 -11.12
N PRO A 96 2.35 -10.19 -11.37
CA PRO A 96 1.06 -10.45 -12.01
C PRO A 96 -0.08 -9.94 -11.14
N LEU A 97 -0.94 -9.13 -11.70
CA LEU A 97 -2.08 -8.55 -11.03
C LEU A 97 -3.37 -9.21 -11.50
N ARG A 98 -4.27 -9.48 -10.57
CA ARG A 98 -5.61 -9.97 -10.84
C ARG A 98 -6.64 -8.99 -10.32
N LEU A 99 -7.76 -8.89 -11.00
CA LEU A 99 -8.87 -8.07 -10.61
C LEU A 99 -9.64 -8.74 -9.47
N VAL A 100 -9.85 -8.00 -8.39
CA VAL A 100 -10.65 -8.41 -7.24
C VAL A 100 -11.79 -7.42 -7.07
N ARG A 101 -13.01 -7.92 -7.02
CA ARG A 101 -14.20 -7.11 -6.77
C ARG A 101 -14.61 -7.23 -5.31
N ASP A 102 -14.93 -6.08 -4.71
CA ASP A 102 -15.50 -5.99 -3.38
C ASP A 102 -16.66 -4.98 -3.44
N GLY A 103 -17.87 -5.48 -3.59
CA GLY A 103 -19.03 -4.63 -3.84
C GLY A 103 -18.85 -3.85 -5.15
N GLU A 104 -18.90 -2.52 -5.06
CA GLU A 104 -18.70 -1.62 -6.19
C GLU A 104 -17.23 -1.29 -6.47
N PHE A 105 -16.33 -1.68 -5.55
CA PHE A 105 -14.91 -1.41 -5.69
C PHE A 105 -14.19 -2.50 -6.47
N ILE A 106 -13.22 -2.05 -7.26
CA ILE A 106 -12.35 -2.92 -8.05
C ILE A 106 -10.92 -2.63 -7.62
N ASP A 107 -10.20 -3.67 -7.23
CA ASP A 107 -8.77 -3.59 -6.95
C ASP A 107 -8.00 -4.58 -7.81
N TYR A 108 -6.76 -4.24 -8.11
CA TYR A 108 -5.80 -5.12 -8.76
C TYR A 108 -4.81 -5.59 -7.70
N VAL A 109 -4.71 -6.89 -7.51
CA VAL A 109 -3.96 -7.49 -6.41
C VAL A 109 -2.91 -8.45 -6.95
N GLY A 110 -1.71 -8.33 -6.46
CA GLY A 110 -0.62 -9.24 -6.77
C GLY A 110 0.30 -9.44 -5.57
N THR A 111 1.20 -10.40 -5.68
CA THR A 111 2.16 -10.72 -4.64
C THR A 111 3.57 -10.78 -5.18
N ALA A 112 4.54 -10.45 -4.33
CA ALA A 112 5.96 -10.62 -4.57
C ALA A 112 6.60 -11.36 -3.40
N ARG A 113 7.62 -12.15 -3.68
CA ARG A 113 8.41 -12.80 -2.62
C ARG A 113 9.48 -11.84 -2.12
N ILE A 114 9.76 -11.93 -0.83
CA ILE A 114 10.75 -11.08 -0.18
C ILE A 114 11.52 -11.85 0.89
N SER A 115 12.82 -11.55 1.01
CA SER A 115 13.65 -11.97 2.13
C SER A 115 13.93 -10.77 3.00
N THR A 116 13.34 -10.72 4.19
CA THR A 116 13.45 -9.57 5.10
C THR A 116 14.77 -9.61 5.90
N PRO A 117 15.38 -8.44 6.23
CA PRO A 117 14.93 -7.10 5.87
C PRO A 117 15.24 -6.75 4.42
N ASP A 118 14.37 -6.02 3.76
CA ASP A 118 14.60 -5.53 2.40
C ASP A 118 13.76 -4.27 2.15
N THR A 119 14.15 -3.53 1.12
CA THR A 119 13.38 -2.41 0.59
C THR A 119 13.01 -2.73 -0.85
N LEU A 120 11.74 -2.69 -1.16
CA LEU A 120 11.25 -2.83 -2.52
C LEU A 120 10.83 -1.48 -3.08
N ARG A 121 11.28 -1.19 -4.29
CA ARG A 121 10.72 -0.11 -5.11
C ARG A 121 9.66 -0.71 -6.01
N PHE A 122 8.52 -0.06 -6.06
CA PHE A 122 7.42 -0.45 -6.93
C PHE A 122 7.30 0.54 -8.07
N VAL A 123 7.10 0.01 -9.26
CA VAL A 123 6.79 0.79 -10.46
C VAL A 123 5.46 0.28 -10.99
N ILE A 124 4.46 1.14 -10.94
CA ILE A 124 3.10 0.80 -11.36
C ILE A 124 2.76 1.67 -12.56
N THR A 125 2.47 1.03 -13.68
CA THR A 125 1.98 1.70 -14.88
C THR A 125 0.50 1.38 -15.01
N ALA A 126 -0.33 2.40 -14.99
CA ALA A 126 -1.77 2.27 -15.06
C ALA A 126 -2.34 3.12 -16.20
N LYS A 127 -3.30 2.55 -16.90
CA LYS A 127 -4.14 3.26 -17.87
C LYS A 127 -5.59 3.09 -17.44
N PRO A 128 -6.13 4.02 -16.63
CA PRO A 128 -7.54 3.99 -16.26
C PRO A 128 -8.42 4.20 -17.51
N GLU A 129 -9.61 3.63 -17.49
CA GLU A 129 -10.59 3.85 -18.56
C GLU A 129 -10.93 5.34 -18.66
N GLY A 130 -10.82 5.90 -19.86
CA GLY A 130 -11.10 7.31 -20.12
C GLY A 130 -10.02 8.28 -19.62
N ALA A 131 -8.83 7.80 -19.27
CA ALA A 131 -7.72 8.62 -18.80
C ALA A 131 -6.40 8.21 -19.47
N PRO A 132 -5.39 9.10 -19.52
CA PRO A 132 -4.08 8.74 -20.05
C PRO A 132 -3.34 7.77 -19.13
N SER A 133 -2.36 7.05 -19.69
CA SER A 133 -1.44 6.22 -18.91
C SER A 133 -0.60 7.08 -17.97
N ALA A 134 -0.33 6.55 -16.79
CA ALA A 134 0.54 7.18 -15.81
C ALA A 134 1.37 6.14 -15.06
N THR A 135 2.49 6.57 -14.51
CA THR A 135 3.39 5.73 -13.75
C THR A 135 3.54 6.26 -12.33
N LEU A 136 3.23 5.41 -11.36
CA LEU A 136 3.42 5.66 -9.94
C LEU A 136 4.64 4.89 -9.45
N ARG A 137 5.58 5.59 -8.82
CA ARG A 137 6.77 5.00 -8.23
C ARG A 137 6.80 5.31 -6.75
N PHE A 138 7.07 4.27 -5.96
CA PHE A 138 7.25 4.43 -4.52
C PHE A 138 8.10 3.26 -3.98
N HIS A 139 8.55 3.38 -2.75
CA HIS A 139 9.28 2.31 -2.08
C HIS A 139 8.66 2.00 -0.72
N ARG A 140 8.90 0.79 -0.23
CA ARG A 140 8.51 0.34 1.11
C ARG A 140 9.61 -0.51 1.71
N ASP A 141 9.82 -0.30 3.00
CA ASP A 141 10.73 -1.09 3.80
C ASP A 141 9.96 -2.23 4.47
N PHE A 142 10.54 -3.42 4.41
CA PHE A 142 9.97 -4.61 5.03
C PHE A 142 10.96 -5.18 6.02
N PHE A 143 10.50 -5.39 7.24
CA PHE A 143 11.30 -5.92 8.33
C PHE A 143 10.81 -7.30 8.74
N PRO A 144 11.69 -8.13 9.38
CA PRO A 144 11.28 -9.41 9.91
C PRO A 144 10.12 -9.25 10.90
N ALA A 145 9.20 -10.20 10.91
CA ALA A 145 8.15 -10.28 11.93
C ALA A 145 8.80 -10.53 13.30
N ARG A 146 8.30 -9.83 14.33
CA ARG A 146 8.72 -10.03 15.71
C ARG A 146 7.82 -11.03 16.42
#